data_8182ddc38b4981a79ea25b19a8c8a2a6
#
_entry.id   8182ddc38b4981a79ea25b19a8c8a2a6
#
_cell.length_a   1.000
_cell.length_b   1.000
_cell.length_c   1.000
_cell.angle_alpha   90.00
_cell.angle_beta   90.00
_cell.angle_gamma   90.00
#
_symmetry.space_group_name_H-M   'P 1'
#
loop_
_entity.id
_entity.type
_entity.pdbx_description
1 polymer ?
#
loop_
_entity_poly.entity_id
_entity_poly.type
_entity_poly.pdbx_seq_one_letter_code
_entity_poly.pdbx_strand_id
1 'polypeptide(L)'
;MAFGKFTTMGRHGRSAGARGVLACSKLPVIATLCLVAVLPLAGCSSLFPSSETSSVEHPDPPDKMFADAEKLLNGGSYKEAAEKYEDVERNYPFSNDPGKPYARKSLILAAFAYYRAGDYDNAIAAGGRFITLHAGSDDTALAHHIVAMSYYDQMQDATRDQSYTLRAVEWFTKELRQFPNSKFAEADGNRLRIAKDTLAGSEMNVGRYYLGKHNYLAAIDRFKTVVTDYQSTQQVEEALERLTECYMALGIKPEAQNAAAILGHNYPDSSWYKDAYALLKSDGLEPREDSGSWLSKSWKNTVAVLTGHTG
;
A
#
# COMPACT_ATOMS: atom_id res chain seq x y z
N MET A 1 -3.53 9.20 -50.96
CA MET A 1 -2.34 9.82 -51.57
C MET A 1 -1.25 9.93 -50.52
N ALA A 2 -0.23 9.14 -50.74
CA ALA A 2 1.22 9.27 -50.56
C ALA A 2 1.70 9.33 -49.10
N PHE A 3 2.23 8.26 -48.56
CA PHE A 3 3.56 7.64 -48.64
C PHE A 3 4.74 8.61 -48.32
N GLY A 4 5.45 8.31 -47.24
CA GLY A 4 6.77 8.84 -46.89
C GLY A 4 7.46 7.93 -45.89
N LYS A 5 8.13 6.87 -46.42
CA LYS A 5 9.18 6.09 -45.76
C LYS A 5 10.51 6.87 -45.85
N PHE A 6 11.36 6.78 -44.82
CA PHE A 6 12.81 6.82 -44.92
C PHE A 6 13.36 6.12 -43.67
N THR A 7 13.90 4.94 -43.74
CA THR A 7 15.12 4.39 -44.32
C THR A 7 16.36 4.66 -43.45
N THR A 8 16.89 3.55 -42.97
CA THR A 8 18.16 3.18 -42.36
C THR A 8 19.42 3.69 -43.06
N MET A 9 20.52 3.91 -42.31
CA MET A 9 21.93 3.74 -42.70
C MET A 9 22.79 4.14 -41.52
N GLY A 10 23.83 3.50 -41.08
CA GLY A 10 24.82 2.59 -41.59
C GLY A 10 25.97 2.68 -40.62
N ARG A 11 26.48 1.63 -40.15
CA ARG A 11 27.66 0.82 -40.43
C ARG A 11 28.95 1.60 -40.67
N HIS A 12 29.97 1.18 -39.98
CA HIS A 12 31.44 1.13 -40.14
C HIS A 12 32.13 1.77 -38.92
N GLY A 13 33.23 1.22 -38.36
CA GLY A 13 34.25 0.43 -38.95
C GLY A 13 35.19 -0.27 -37.98
N ARG A 14 35.80 -1.26 -38.52
CA ARG A 14 36.87 -2.12 -37.99
C ARG A 14 38.22 -1.40 -37.94
N SER A 15 39.10 -1.79 -36.97
CA SER A 15 40.53 -2.05 -37.17
C SER A 15 41.00 -2.84 -35.94
N ALA A 16 41.46 -4.01 -35.95
CA ALA A 16 42.45 -4.77 -36.69
C ALA A 16 43.91 -4.28 -36.47
N GLY A 17 44.70 -5.18 -35.89
CA GLY A 17 46.15 -5.18 -35.91
C GLY A 17 46.74 -5.14 -34.49
N ALA A 18 47.73 -5.93 -34.08
CA ALA A 18 48.59 -6.83 -34.83
C ALA A 18 49.24 -7.84 -33.91
N ARG A 19 49.59 -8.91 -34.51
CA ARG A 19 50.40 -10.04 -34.09
C ARG A 19 51.81 -9.63 -33.62
N GLY A 20 52.33 -10.32 -32.59
CA GLY A 20 53.74 -10.38 -32.29
C GLY A 20 54.07 -11.79 -31.79
N VAL A 21 54.55 -12.58 -32.72
CA VAL A 21 55.15 -13.91 -32.52
C VAL A 21 56.66 -13.71 -32.46
N LEU A 22 57.36 -14.51 -31.66
CA LEU A 22 58.73 -14.97 -31.72
C LEU A 22 59.30 -15.10 -30.30
N ALA A 23 60.05 -16.08 -29.87
CA ALA A 23 60.58 -17.28 -30.47
C ALA A 23 61.25 -18.07 -29.35
N CYS A 24 61.27 -19.34 -29.60
CA CYS A 24 61.96 -20.43 -28.97
C CYS A 24 63.50 -20.15 -28.76
N SER A 25 64.09 -20.56 -27.61
CA SER A 25 65.43 -21.14 -27.62
C SER A 25 65.70 -21.95 -26.31
N LYS A 26 65.75 -23.25 -26.45
CA LYS A 26 66.85 -24.17 -26.14
C LYS A 26 67.28 -24.35 -24.70
N LEU A 27 66.99 -25.60 -24.25
CA LEU A 27 67.71 -26.33 -23.20
C LEU A 27 69.25 -26.40 -23.46
N PRO A 28 70.05 -26.63 -22.37
CA PRO A 28 70.46 -28.00 -22.16
C PRO A 28 70.49 -28.50 -20.70
N VAL A 29 70.18 -29.70 -20.55
CA VAL A 29 70.56 -30.76 -19.65
C VAL A 29 71.96 -30.59 -19.00
N ILE A 30 72.03 -30.64 -17.68
CA ILE A 30 73.12 -31.34 -16.96
C ILE A 30 72.54 -31.97 -15.70
N ALA A 31 72.68 -33.25 -15.68
CA ALA A 31 72.46 -34.14 -14.53
C ALA A 31 73.52 -33.83 -13.46
N THR A 32 73.23 -33.98 -12.21
CA THR A 32 74.00 -34.76 -11.24
C THR A 32 73.52 -34.53 -9.80
N LEU A 33 73.33 -35.56 -9.15
CA LEU A 33 73.70 -36.02 -7.83
C LEU A 33 72.61 -36.16 -6.81
N CYS A 34 72.19 -37.42 -6.64
CA CYS A 34 71.53 -37.95 -5.45
C CYS A 34 72.33 -37.61 -4.20
N LEU A 35 71.71 -36.90 -3.26
CA LEU A 35 72.11 -36.94 -1.88
C LEU A 35 70.86 -37.27 -1.03
N VAL A 36 70.79 -38.51 -0.65
CA VAL A 36 69.80 -39.06 0.32
C VAL A 36 70.11 -38.44 1.67
N ALA A 37 69.31 -37.47 2.08
CA ALA A 37 69.24 -37.03 3.46
C ALA A 37 67.89 -37.47 4.04
N VAL A 38 67.94 -38.57 4.75
CA VAL A 38 66.86 -39.00 5.64
C VAL A 38 66.76 -38.04 6.80
N LEU A 39 65.81 -37.12 6.74
CA LEU A 39 65.45 -36.33 7.90
C LEU A 39 64.21 -36.94 8.57
N PRO A 40 64.21 -37.03 9.88
CA PRO A 40 63.09 -37.64 10.60
C PRO A 40 61.83 -36.78 10.47
N LEU A 41 60.69 -37.39 10.08
CA LEU A 41 59.35 -36.87 10.18
C LEU A 41 59.00 -36.73 11.66
N ALA A 42 59.53 -35.70 12.32
CA ALA A 42 59.03 -35.28 13.60
C ALA A 42 57.96 -34.21 13.35
N GLY A 43 56.73 -34.61 13.57
CA GLY A 43 55.50 -33.89 13.83
C GLY A 43 55.44 -32.39 13.58
N CYS A 44 54.89 -31.95 12.46
CA CYS A 44 54.21 -30.69 12.34
C CYS A 44 52.70 -30.89 12.50
N SER A 45 52.26 -31.31 13.67
CA SER A 45 50.84 -31.33 14.06
C SER A 45 50.35 -30.02 14.72
N SER A 46 51.15 -28.96 14.64
CA SER A 46 50.80 -27.69 15.31
C SER A 46 50.64 -26.50 14.33
N LEU A 47 50.49 -26.76 13.02
CA LEU A 47 50.31 -25.69 12.01
C LEU A 47 48.91 -25.64 11.41
N PHE A 48 48.01 -26.54 11.83
CA PHE A 48 46.58 -26.29 11.59
C PHE A 48 46.03 -25.64 12.87
N PRO A 49 45.58 -24.36 12.83
CA PRO A 49 44.74 -23.90 13.90
C PRO A 49 43.60 -24.96 13.98
N SER A 50 43.47 -25.57 15.16
CA SER A 50 42.26 -26.35 15.44
C SER A 50 41.12 -25.48 14.98
N SER A 51 40.41 -25.95 13.88
CA SER A 51 39.11 -25.43 13.60
C SER A 51 38.36 -25.58 14.93
N GLU A 52 38.20 -24.45 15.64
CA GLU A 52 37.15 -24.37 16.60
C GLU A 52 35.94 -24.82 15.81
N THR A 53 35.48 -26.02 16.11
CA THR A 53 34.17 -26.47 15.75
C THR A 53 33.28 -25.37 16.34
N SER A 54 32.93 -24.37 15.52
CA SER A 54 31.84 -23.49 15.84
C SER A 54 30.71 -24.44 16.15
N SER A 55 30.44 -24.65 17.42
CA SER A 55 29.28 -25.38 17.88
C SER A 55 28.15 -24.69 17.12
N VAL A 56 27.50 -25.38 16.20
CA VAL A 56 26.27 -24.93 15.59
C VAL A 56 25.35 -24.78 16.78
N GLU A 57 25.24 -23.55 17.26
CA GLU A 57 24.40 -23.20 18.38
C GLU A 57 22.98 -23.49 17.91
N HIS A 58 22.47 -24.64 18.35
CA HIS A 58 21.09 -24.99 18.06
C HIS A 58 20.21 -23.91 18.71
N PRO A 59 19.28 -23.30 17.96
CA PRO A 59 18.38 -22.32 18.56
C PRO A 59 17.67 -22.93 19.76
N ASP A 60 17.41 -22.11 20.76
CA ASP A 60 16.61 -22.50 21.91
C ASP A 60 15.27 -23.13 21.48
N PRO A 61 14.68 -24.05 22.24
CA PRO A 61 13.38 -24.65 21.92
C PRO A 61 12.30 -23.57 21.67
N PRO A 62 11.34 -23.82 20.77
CA PRO A 62 10.37 -22.81 20.33
C PRO A 62 9.50 -22.26 21.46
N ASP A 63 9.21 -23.07 22.48
CA ASP A 63 8.47 -22.64 23.68
C ASP A 63 9.25 -21.61 24.50
N LYS A 64 10.56 -21.80 24.67
CA LYS A 64 11.42 -20.85 25.36
C LYS A 64 11.55 -19.54 24.58
N MET A 65 11.86 -19.64 23.27
CA MET A 65 11.99 -18.46 22.41
C MET A 65 10.68 -17.65 22.37
N PHE A 66 9.53 -18.33 22.29
CA PHE A 66 8.23 -17.68 22.32
C PHE A 66 7.96 -17.01 23.66
N ALA A 67 8.27 -17.63 24.79
CA ALA A 67 8.11 -17.05 26.13
C ALA A 67 9.01 -15.82 26.33
N ASP A 68 10.25 -15.85 25.82
CA ASP A 68 11.16 -14.70 25.87
C ASP A 68 10.62 -13.52 25.04
N ALA A 69 10.07 -13.80 23.84
CA ALA A 69 9.41 -12.77 23.02
C ALA A 69 8.17 -12.18 23.72
N GLU A 70 7.36 -13.03 24.37
CA GLU A 70 6.18 -12.59 25.12
C GLU A 70 6.56 -11.72 26.31
N LYS A 71 7.64 -12.03 26.99
CA LYS A 71 8.17 -11.19 28.08
C LYS A 71 8.59 -9.81 27.59
N LEU A 72 9.26 -9.72 26.44
CA LEU A 72 9.63 -8.45 25.81
C LEU A 72 8.38 -7.65 25.39
N LEU A 73 7.40 -8.31 24.79
CA LEU A 73 6.13 -7.69 24.40
C LEU A 73 5.41 -7.08 25.61
N ASN A 74 5.28 -7.85 26.68
CA ASN A 74 4.64 -7.42 27.93
C ASN A 74 5.45 -6.32 28.65
N GLY A 75 6.77 -6.31 28.45
CA GLY A 75 7.68 -5.27 28.96
C GLY A 75 7.67 -3.98 28.14
N GLY A 76 6.98 -3.94 26.99
CA GLY A 76 6.92 -2.77 26.11
C GLY A 76 8.12 -2.64 25.15
N SER A 77 9.06 -3.59 25.15
CA SER A 77 10.16 -3.68 24.18
C SER A 77 9.65 -4.25 22.84
N TYR A 78 8.76 -3.49 22.20
CA TYR A 78 7.99 -3.99 21.05
C TYR A 78 8.84 -4.41 19.86
N LYS A 79 9.88 -3.65 19.53
CA LYS A 79 10.74 -3.97 18.39
C LYS A 79 11.52 -5.26 18.62
N GLU A 80 12.15 -5.37 19.78
CA GLU A 80 12.90 -6.58 20.17
C GLU A 80 11.96 -7.79 20.29
N ALA A 81 10.73 -7.59 20.77
CA ALA A 81 9.71 -8.63 20.81
C ALA A 81 9.37 -9.13 19.40
N ALA A 82 9.17 -8.22 18.45
CA ALA A 82 8.87 -8.55 17.07
C ALA A 82 9.98 -9.38 16.41
N GLU A 83 11.24 -8.93 16.57
CA GLU A 83 12.41 -9.64 16.07
C GLU A 83 12.53 -11.05 16.67
N LYS A 84 12.27 -11.20 17.98
CA LYS A 84 12.27 -12.51 18.63
C LYS A 84 11.14 -13.42 18.16
N TYR A 85 9.94 -12.89 17.89
CA TYR A 85 8.87 -13.66 17.30
C TYR A 85 9.21 -14.09 15.86
N GLU A 86 9.85 -13.26 15.05
CA GLU A 86 10.34 -13.65 13.72
C GLU A 86 11.44 -14.73 13.81
N ASP A 87 12.29 -14.70 14.85
CA ASP A 87 13.25 -15.76 15.09
C ASP A 87 12.57 -17.12 15.37
N VAL A 88 11.45 -17.13 16.09
CA VAL A 88 10.67 -18.36 16.31
C VAL A 88 10.12 -18.88 14.98
N GLU A 89 9.52 -18.02 14.17
CA GLU A 89 8.95 -18.41 12.87
C GLU A 89 10.05 -18.92 11.92
N ARG A 90 11.20 -18.25 11.88
CA ARG A 90 12.33 -18.60 11.01
C ARG A 90 12.97 -19.93 11.39
N ASN A 91 13.17 -20.17 12.69
CA ASN A 91 13.84 -21.40 13.15
C ASN A 91 12.89 -22.60 13.21
N TYR A 92 11.59 -22.36 13.43
CA TYR A 92 10.58 -23.38 13.64
C TYR A 92 9.33 -23.17 12.78
N PRO A 93 9.43 -23.04 11.45
CA PRO A 93 8.30 -22.67 10.58
C PRO A 93 7.17 -23.70 10.56
N PHE A 94 7.45 -24.93 10.94
CA PHE A 94 6.49 -26.04 10.99
C PHE A 94 5.96 -26.33 12.41
N SER A 95 6.30 -25.53 13.40
CA SER A 95 5.84 -25.66 14.78
C SER A 95 4.40 -25.15 14.95
N ASN A 96 3.45 -25.88 14.31
CA ASN A 96 2.03 -25.50 14.27
C ASN A 96 1.12 -26.63 14.81
N ASP A 97 1.61 -27.41 15.77
CA ASP A 97 0.78 -28.41 16.44
C ASP A 97 -0.48 -27.75 17.05
N PRO A 98 -1.66 -28.42 17.04
CA PRO A 98 -2.92 -27.86 17.50
C PRO A 98 -2.86 -27.27 18.93
N GLY A 99 -2.04 -27.85 19.81
CA GLY A 99 -1.83 -27.37 21.18
C GLY A 99 -0.75 -26.30 21.33
N LYS A 100 0.15 -26.18 20.35
CA LYS A 100 1.35 -25.30 20.41
C LYS A 100 1.67 -24.70 19.04
N PRO A 101 0.81 -23.84 18.48
CA PRO A 101 1.00 -23.27 17.15
C PRO A 101 2.01 -22.11 17.17
N TYR A 102 3.24 -22.36 17.60
CA TYR A 102 4.25 -21.33 17.82
C TYR A 102 4.57 -20.51 16.59
N ALA A 103 4.79 -21.13 15.42
CA ALA A 103 5.11 -20.41 14.19
C ALA A 103 3.99 -19.44 13.78
N ARG A 104 2.73 -19.92 13.77
CA ARG A 104 1.58 -19.09 13.41
C ARG A 104 1.37 -17.94 14.40
N LYS A 105 1.41 -18.26 15.72
CA LYS A 105 1.23 -17.22 16.74
C LYS A 105 2.37 -16.21 16.75
N SER A 106 3.60 -16.66 16.53
CA SER A 106 4.74 -15.75 16.44
C SER A 106 4.60 -14.79 15.30
N LEU A 107 4.16 -15.23 14.11
CA LEU A 107 4.01 -14.36 12.95
C LEU A 107 2.97 -13.26 13.18
N ILE A 108 1.81 -13.58 13.77
CA ILE A 108 0.80 -12.55 14.07
C ILE A 108 1.23 -11.62 15.20
N LEU A 109 1.92 -12.14 16.22
CA LEU A 109 2.43 -11.33 17.32
C LEU A 109 3.63 -10.45 16.89
N ALA A 110 4.45 -10.90 15.93
CA ALA A 110 5.46 -10.07 15.31
C ALA A 110 4.82 -8.86 14.59
N ALA A 111 3.79 -9.11 13.77
CA ALA A 111 3.05 -8.03 13.11
C ALA A 111 2.47 -7.03 14.11
N PHE A 112 1.86 -7.53 15.19
CA PHE A 112 1.32 -6.68 16.25
C PHE A 112 2.42 -5.89 16.98
N ALA A 113 3.54 -6.52 17.30
CA ALA A 113 4.64 -5.88 18.00
C ALA A 113 5.32 -4.80 17.13
N TYR A 114 5.55 -5.06 15.84
CA TYR A 114 6.02 -4.03 14.91
C TYR A 114 5.06 -2.84 14.81
N TYR A 115 3.76 -3.10 14.71
CA TYR A 115 2.76 -2.04 14.73
C TYR A 115 2.84 -1.19 16.01
N ARG A 116 2.95 -1.84 17.18
CA ARG A 116 3.10 -1.15 18.48
C ARG A 116 4.42 -0.39 18.61
N ALA A 117 5.46 -0.81 17.91
CA ALA A 117 6.74 -0.12 17.81
C ALA A 117 6.71 1.09 16.86
N GLY A 118 5.64 1.27 16.07
CA GLY A 118 5.58 2.27 15.00
C GLY A 118 6.38 1.87 13.74
N ASP A 119 6.85 0.63 13.69
CA ASP A 119 7.54 0.07 12.51
C ASP A 119 6.49 -0.50 11.54
N TYR A 120 5.79 0.41 10.88
CA TYR A 120 4.62 0.08 10.06
C TYR A 120 4.98 -0.78 8.84
N ASP A 121 6.15 -0.57 8.24
CA ASP A 121 6.56 -1.34 7.06
C ASP A 121 6.75 -2.82 7.41
N ASN A 122 7.42 -3.13 8.53
CA ASN A 122 7.58 -4.49 9.01
C ASN A 122 6.25 -5.08 9.51
N ALA A 123 5.37 -4.28 10.12
CA ALA A 123 4.03 -4.71 10.51
C ALA A 123 3.19 -5.13 9.29
N ILE A 124 3.22 -4.35 8.21
CA ILE A 124 2.55 -4.65 6.93
C ILE A 124 3.12 -5.94 6.32
N ALA A 125 4.44 -6.08 6.30
CA ALA A 125 5.10 -7.26 5.75
C ALA A 125 4.74 -8.54 6.53
N ALA A 126 4.84 -8.52 7.86
CA ALA A 126 4.52 -9.66 8.72
C ALA A 126 3.02 -10.01 8.66
N GLY A 127 2.14 -9.00 8.73
CA GLY A 127 0.69 -9.18 8.59
C GLY A 127 0.31 -9.73 7.22
N GLY A 128 0.92 -9.25 6.15
CA GLY A 128 0.72 -9.76 4.79
C GLY A 128 1.16 -11.22 4.63
N ARG A 129 2.31 -11.59 5.21
CA ARG A 129 2.75 -13.00 5.26
C ARG A 129 1.74 -13.86 6.01
N PHE A 130 1.25 -13.39 7.17
CA PHE A 130 0.24 -14.12 7.93
C PHE A 130 -1.03 -14.39 7.12
N ILE A 131 -1.57 -13.37 6.46
CA ILE A 131 -2.77 -13.47 5.62
C ILE A 131 -2.57 -14.49 4.50
N THR A 132 -1.37 -14.52 3.90
CA THR A 132 -1.05 -15.43 2.80
C THR A 132 -0.91 -16.88 3.28
N LEU A 133 -0.24 -17.08 4.41
CA LEU A 133 0.08 -18.43 4.91
C LEU A 133 -1.05 -19.05 5.74
N HIS A 134 -1.90 -18.23 6.36
CA HIS A 134 -2.88 -18.66 7.35
C HIS A 134 -4.27 -18.05 7.11
N ALA A 135 -4.70 -17.95 5.85
CA ALA A 135 -5.93 -17.27 5.43
C ALA A 135 -7.22 -17.78 6.12
N GLY A 136 -7.25 -19.04 6.59
CA GLY A 136 -8.39 -19.64 7.30
C GLY A 136 -8.27 -19.61 8.83
N SER A 137 -7.33 -18.86 9.40
CA SER A 137 -7.13 -18.77 10.84
C SER A 137 -8.09 -17.77 11.49
N ASP A 138 -8.44 -18.01 12.75
CA ASP A 138 -9.21 -17.06 13.56
C ASP A 138 -8.52 -15.70 13.73
N ASP A 139 -7.18 -15.70 13.64
CA ASP A 139 -6.36 -14.49 13.74
C ASP A 139 -6.26 -13.70 12.43
N THR A 140 -6.85 -14.18 11.32
CA THR A 140 -6.76 -13.52 10.02
C THR A 140 -7.41 -12.13 10.02
N ALA A 141 -8.51 -11.96 10.74
CA ALA A 141 -9.14 -10.65 10.92
C ALA A 141 -8.19 -9.66 11.64
N LEU A 142 -7.47 -10.11 12.67
CA LEU A 142 -6.46 -9.31 13.35
C LEU A 142 -5.32 -8.90 12.40
N ALA A 143 -4.87 -9.82 11.54
CA ALA A 143 -3.82 -9.52 10.57
C ALA A 143 -4.26 -8.43 9.56
N HIS A 144 -5.50 -8.52 9.05
CA HIS A 144 -6.07 -7.48 8.19
C HIS A 144 -6.15 -6.14 8.92
N HIS A 145 -6.64 -6.13 10.15
CA HIS A 145 -6.71 -4.95 11.00
C HIS A 145 -5.33 -4.30 11.20
N ILE A 146 -4.30 -5.08 11.55
CA ILE A 146 -2.93 -4.55 11.75
C ILE A 146 -2.40 -3.90 10.47
N VAL A 147 -2.58 -4.53 9.31
CA VAL A 147 -2.13 -3.99 8.03
C VAL A 147 -2.89 -2.70 7.69
N ALA A 148 -4.23 -2.70 7.85
CA ALA A 148 -5.05 -1.52 7.60
C ALA A 148 -4.67 -0.35 8.52
N MET A 149 -4.48 -0.62 9.82
CA MET A 149 -4.07 0.38 10.80
C MET A 149 -2.65 0.91 10.51
N SER A 150 -1.73 0.06 10.08
CA SER A 150 -0.37 0.49 9.73
C SER A 150 -0.37 1.49 8.56
N TYR A 151 -1.25 1.33 7.58
CA TYR A 151 -1.44 2.33 6.53
C TYR A 151 -2.17 3.57 7.04
N TYR A 152 -3.19 3.39 7.90
CA TYR A 152 -3.99 4.49 8.44
C TYR A 152 -3.15 5.45 9.28
N ASP A 153 -2.30 4.92 10.16
CA ASP A 153 -1.46 5.74 11.04
C ASP A 153 -0.35 6.51 10.29
N GLN A 154 -0.10 6.15 9.02
CA GLN A 154 0.81 6.87 8.13
C GLN A 154 0.10 7.88 7.22
N MET A 155 -1.24 7.99 7.30
CA MET A 155 -1.99 8.97 6.50
C MET A 155 -1.54 10.39 6.81
N GLN A 156 -1.55 11.21 5.76
CA GLN A 156 -1.27 12.62 5.87
C GLN A 156 -2.54 13.44 5.63
N ASP A 157 -2.45 14.75 5.86
CA ASP A 157 -3.57 15.65 5.57
C ASP A 157 -3.91 15.67 4.05
N ALA A 158 -5.12 16.15 3.73
CA ALA A 158 -5.66 16.17 2.37
C ALA A 158 -4.88 17.04 1.36
N THR A 159 -3.88 17.79 1.81
CA THR A 159 -3.04 18.63 0.93
C THR A 159 -1.74 17.94 0.49
N ARG A 160 -1.45 16.76 1.06
CA ARG A 160 -0.23 16.01 0.82
C ARG A 160 -0.47 14.75 0.00
N ASP A 161 0.55 13.91 -0.11
CA ASP A 161 0.44 12.61 -0.79
C ASP A 161 -0.58 11.69 -0.11
N GLN A 162 -1.46 11.09 -0.91
CA GLN A 162 -2.55 10.24 -0.44
C GLN A 162 -2.30 8.74 -0.64
N SER A 163 -1.07 8.33 -0.94
CA SER A 163 -0.75 6.92 -1.21
C SER A 163 -1.11 6.00 -0.03
N TYR A 164 -0.77 6.41 1.19
CA TYR A 164 -1.12 5.66 2.40
C TYR A 164 -2.63 5.66 2.66
N THR A 165 -3.31 6.79 2.43
CA THR A 165 -4.77 6.88 2.58
C THR A 165 -5.50 5.95 1.62
N LEU A 166 -5.07 5.88 0.35
CA LEU A 166 -5.60 4.93 -0.63
C LEU A 166 -5.42 3.49 -0.17
N ARG A 167 -4.25 3.13 0.34
CA ARG A 167 -3.98 1.80 0.87
C ARG A 167 -4.82 1.49 2.11
N ALA A 168 -4.97 2.44 3.02
CA ALA A 168 -5.84 2.28 4.19
C ALA A 168 -7.29 2.00 3.78
N VAL A 169 -7.84 2.76 2.82
CA VAL A 169 -9.19 2.53 2.28
C VAL A 169 -9.32 1.14 1.64
N GLU A 170 -8.33 0.70 0.86
CA GLU A 170 -8.31 -0.62 0.24
C GLU A 170 -8.37 -1.73 1.31
N TRP A 171 -7.50 -1.67 2.33
CA TRP A 171 -7.37 -2.69 3.35
C TRP A 171 -8.57 -2.73 4.30
N PHE A 172 -9.07 -1.59 4.78
CA PHE A 172 -10.31 -1.55 5.58
C PHE A 172 -11.52 -2.06 4.79
N THR A 173 -11.65 -1.70 3.51
CA THR A 173 -12.74 -2.21 2.66
C THR A 173 -12.68 -3.73 2.51
N LYS A 174 -11.48 -4.28 2.32
CA LYS A 174 -11.26 -5.72 2.22
C LYS A 174 -11.58 -6.42 3.53
N GLU A 175 -11.10 -5.89 4.64
CA GLU A 175 -11.36 -6.41 5.98
C GLU A 175 -12.85 -6.46 6.30
N LEU A 176 -13.54 -5.33 6.18
CA LEU A 176 -14.98 -5.22 6.50
C LEU A 176 -15.85 -6.12 5.62
N ARG A 177 -15.44 -6.35 4.35
CA ARG A 177 -16.12 -7.28 3.46
C ARG A 177 -15.91 -8.74 3.87
N GLN A 178 -14.70 -9.10 4.31
CA GLN A 178 -14.36 -10.47 4.67
C GLN A 178 -14.76 -10.83 6.11
N PHE A 179 -14.68 -9.88 7.01
CA PHE A 179 -14.89 -10.06 8.45
C PHE A 179 -15.87 -9.04 9.04
N PRO A 180 -17.12 -8.93 8.52
CA PRO A 180 -18.08 -7.90 8.93
C PRO A 180 -18.48 -7.98 10.41
N ASN A 181 -18.30 -9.14 11.04
CA ASN A 181 -18.63 -9.39 12.44
C ASN A 181 -17.37 -9.45 13.34
N SER A 182 -16.21 -9.03 12.86
CA SER A 182 -15.01 -8.97 13.67
C SER A 182 -15.18 -7.93 14.79
N LYS A 183 -14.46 -8.11 15.89
CA LYS A 183 -14.42 -7.13 16.98
C LYS A 183 -13.86 -5.76 16.58
N PHE A 184 -13.25 -5.68 15.41
CA PHE A 184 -12.66 -4.45 14.86
C PHE A 184 -13.63 -3.73 13.92
N ALA A 185 -14.64 -4.41 13.36
CA ALA A 185 -15.44 -3.95 12.24
C ALA A 185 -16.09 -2.56 12.47
N GLU A 186 -16.65 -2.30 13.65
CA GLU A 186 -17.25 -1.00 13.96
C GLU A 186 -16.22 0.13 13.95
N ALA A 187 -15.11 -0.06 14.65
CA ALA A 187 -14.05 0.95 14.74
C ALA A 187 -13.39 1.19 13.36
N ASP A 188 -13.17 0.13 12.60
CA ASP A 188 -12.51 0.22 11.29
C ASP A 188 -13.45 0.77 10.22
N GLY A 189 -14.75 0.56 10.34
CA GLY A 189 -15.77 1.25 9.55
C GLY A 189 -15.73 2.77 9.74
N ASN A 190 -15.53 3.22 10.98
CA ASN A 190 -15.35 4.64 11.27
C ASN A 190 -14.04 5.20 10.69
N ARG A 191 -12.94 4.45 10.77
CA ARG A 191 -11.65 4.83 10.18
C ARG A 191 -11.71 4.87 8.65
N LEU A 192 -12.38 3.89 8.05
CA LEU A 192 -12.62 3.88 6.60
C LEU A 192 -13.35 5.15 6.14
N ARG A 193 -14.35 5.60 6.91
CA ARG A 193 -15.07 6.85 6.60
C ARG A 193 -14.16 8.06 6.68
N ILE A 194 -13.31 8.16 7.72
CA ILE A 194 -12.33 9.24 7.87
C ILE A 194 -11.31 9.21 6.71
N ALA A 195 -10.80 8.05 6.35
CA ALA A 195 -9.87 7.91 5.24
C ALA A 195 -10.50 8.33 3.90
N LYS A 196 -11.75 7.95 3.65
CA LYS A 196 -12.50 8.40 2.47
C LYS A 196 -12.75 9.91 2.47
N ASP A 197 -13.05 10.51 3.63
CA ASP A 197 -13.22 11.95 3.73
C ASP A 197 -11.92 12.71 3.44
N THR A 198 -10.78 12.17 3.87
CA THR A 198 -9.46 12.73 3.54
C THR A 198 -9.18 12.69 2.03
N LEU A 199 -9.50 11.58 1.34
CA LEU A 199 -9.37 11.49 -0.12
C LEU A 199 -10.30 12.48 -0.83
N ALA A 200 -11.55 12.55 -0.41
CA ALA A 200 -12.52 13.52 -0.94
C ALA A 200 -12.02 14.96 -0.74
N GLY A 201 -11.50 15.27 0.45
CA GLY A 201 -10.90 16.58 0.74
C GLY A 201 -9.71 16.91 -0.15
N SER A 202 -8.90 15.92 -0.53
CA SER A 202 -7.79 16.10 -1.47
C SER A 202 -8.31 16.46 -2.87
N GLU A 203 -9.31 15.75 -3.39
CA GLU A 203 -9.96 16.08 -4.66
C GLU A 203 -10.62 17.48 -4.62
N MET A 204 -11.27 17.82 -3.50
CA MET A 204 -11.84 19.15 -3.30
C MET A 204 -10.78 20.27 -3.34
N ASN A 205 -9.62 20.06 -2.72
CA ASN A 205 -8.52 21.03 -2.74
C ASN A 205 -8.03 21.30 -4.17
N VAL A 206 -7.86 20.23 -4.96
CA VAL A 206 -7.46 20.35 -6.37
C VAL A 206 -8.57 21.01 -7.20
N GLY A 207 -9.83 20.64 -6.95
CA GLY A 207 -10.99 21.24 -7.62
C GLY A 207 -11.10 22.73 -7.36
N ARG A 208 -11.00 23.18 -6.11
CA ARG A 208 -11.00 24.62 -5.72
C ARG A 208 -9.83 25.38 -6.35
N TYR A 209 -8.66 24.77 -6.45
CA TYR A 209 -7.53 25.38 -7.14
C TYR A 209 -7.84 25.66 -8.62
N TYR A 210 -8.38 24.68 -9.36
CA TYR A 210 -8.76 24.86 -10.76
C TYR A 210 -9.92 25.85 -10.93
N LEU A 211 -10.90 25.82 -10.02
CA LEU A 211 -12.00 26.78 -10.01
C LEU A 211 -11.48 28.22 -9.85
N GLY A 212 -10.58 28.46 -8.90
CA GLY A 212 -9.93 29.76 -8.70
C GLY A 212 -9.06 30.21 -9.88
N LYS A 213 -8.68 29.29 -10.77
CA LYS A 213 -8.00 29.59 -12.04
C LYS A 213 -8.96 29.71 -13.23
N HIS A 214 -10.27 29.65 -12.99
CA HIS A 214 -11.32 29.63 -14.01
C HIS A 214 -11.18 28.47 -15.02
N ASN A 215 -10.47 27.39 -14.64
CA ASN A 215 -10.41 26.17 -15.41
C ASN A 215 -11.55 25.23 -14.99
N TYR A 216 -12.75 25.61 -15.39
CA TYR A 216 -13.99 24.94 -14.96
C TYR A 216 -14.04 23.46 -15.35
N LEU A 217 -13.51 23.09 -16.51
CA LEU A 217 -13.51 21.68 -16.94
C LEU A 217 -12.64 20.80 -16.01
N ALA A 218 -11.45 21.28 -15.66
CA ALA A 218 -10.59 20.55 -14.73
C ALA A 218 -11.17 20.53 -13.30
N ALA A 219 -11.85 21.61 -12.88
CA ALA A 219 -12.54 21.66 -11.60
C ALA A 219 -13.71 20.67 -11.55
N ILE A 220 -14.54 20.62 -12.59
CA ILE A 220 -15.66 19.68 -12.74
C ILE A 220 -15.17 18.24 -12.59
N ASP A 221 -14.06 17.87 -13.24
CA ASP A 221 -13.53 16.50 -13.18
C ASP A 221 -13.21 16.08 -11.73
N ARG A 222 -12.62 16.98 -10.95
CA ARG A 222 -12.33 16.73 -9.53
C ARG A 222 -13.57 16.64 -8.66
N PHE A 223 -14.50 17.58 -8.80
CA PHE A 223 -15.75 17.56 -8.05
C PHE A 223 -16.63 16.34 -8.42
N LYS A 224 -16.59 15.91 -9.70
CA LYS A 224 -17.24 14.67 -10.14
C LYS A 224 -16.72 13.45 -9.38
N THR A 225 -15.40 13.31 -9.21
CA THR A 225 -14.81 12.23 -8.43
C THR A 225 -15.39 12.19 -7.02
N VAL A 226 -15.53 13.36 -6.36
CA VAL A 226 -16.14 13.41 -5.01
C VAL A 226 -17.58 12.91 -5.03
N VAL A 227 -18.38 13.37 -5.99
CA VAL A 227 -19.80 13.02 -6.08
C VAL A 227 -20.04 11.58 -6.55
N THR A 228 -19.09 10.94 -7.25
CA THR A 228 -19.21 9.54 -7.68
C THR A 228 -18.65 8.56 -6.67
N ASP A 229 -17.47 8.84 -6.11
CA ASP A 229 -16.70 7.84 -5.36
C ASP A 229 -16.76 8.06 -3.84
N TYR A 230 -17.12 9.28 -3.41
CA TYR A 230 -17.08 9.70 -2.00
C TYR A 230 -18.42 10.28 -1.49
N GLN A 231 -19.56 9.80 -1.98
CA GLN A 231 -20.90 10.33 -1.63
C GLN A 231 -21.24 10.29 -0.14
N SER A 232 -20.62 9.40 0.62
CA SER A 232 -20.85 9.28 2.06
C SER A 232 -20.00 10.22 2.92
N THR A 233 -19.22 11.12 2.29
CA THR A 233 -18.34 12.06 2.97
C THR A 233 -19.01 13.43 3.15
N GLN A 234 -18.45 14.24 4.05
CA GLN A 234 -18.93 15.62 4.28
C GLN A 234 -18.63 16.55 3.10
N GLN A 235 -17.72 16.15 2.21
CA GLN A 235 -17.29 16.96 1.07
C GLN A 235 -18.32 17.02 -0.06
N VAL A 236 -19.31 16.12 -0.09
CA VAL A 236 -20.23 15.96 -1.21
C VAL A 236 -21.16 17.16 -1.38
N GLU A 237 -21.58 17.79 -0.28
CA GLU A 237 -22.46 18.96 -0.34
C GLU A 237 -21.78 20.12 -1.06
N GLU A 238 -20.55 20.45 -0.67
CA GLU A 238 -19.75 21.47 -1.35
C GLU A 238 -19.47 21.07 -2.80
N ALA A 239 -19.12 19.80 -3.06
CA ALA A 239 -18.83 19.35 -4.42
C ALA A 239 -20.01 19.54 -5.39
N LEU A 240 -21.24 19.30 -4.94
CA LEU A 240 -22.46 19.53 -5.73
C LEU A 240 -22.69 21.03 -5.99
N GLU A 241 -22.45 21.89 -4.99
CA GLU A 241 -22.51 23.33 -5.17
C GLU A 241 -21.45 23.81 -6.18
N ARG A 242 -20.21 23.40 -6.03
CA ARG A 242 -19.13 23.76 -6.95
C ARG A 242 -19.34 23.24 -8.37
N LEU A 243 -19.98 22.09 -8.54
CA LEU A 243 -20.44 21.64 -9.86
C LEU A 243 -21.49 22.59 -10.44
N THR A 244 -22.45 23.05 -9.62
CA THR A 244 -23.46 24.04 -10.05
C THR A 244 -22.75 25.31 -10.51
N GLU A 245 -21.81 25.85 -9.76
CA GLU A 245 -21.02 27.04 -10.10
C GLU A 245 -20.25 26.85 -11.42
N CYS A 246 -19.53 25.75 -11.56
CA CYS A 246 -18.75 25.47 -12.77
C CYS A 246 -19.64 25.31 -14.01
N TYR A 247 -20.76 24.60 -13.90
CA TYR A 247 -21.68 24.44 -15.02
C TYR A 247 -22.39 25.74 -15.42
N MET A 248 -22.73 26.58 -14.44
CA MET A 248 -23.27 27.91 -14.73
C MET A 248 -22.25 28.79 -15.47
N ALA A 249 -20.99 28.78 -15.01
CA ALA A 249 -19.92 29.54 -15.66
C ALA A 249 -19.66 29.07 -17.11
N LEU A 250 -19.89 27.80 -17.43
CA LEU A 250 -19.77 27.25 -18.78
C LEU A 250 -21.06 27.39 -19.60
N GLY A 251 -22.17 27.88 -19.02
CA GLY A 251 -23.46 27.97 -19.70
C GLY A 251 -24.18 26.62 -19.85
N ILE A 252 -23.73 25.56 -19.16
CA ILE A 252 -24.34 24.22 -19.19
C ILE A 252 -25.47 24.17 -18.15
N LYS A 253 -26.50 24.98 -18.38
CA LYS A 253 -27.61 25.22 -17.44
C LYS A 253 -28.34 23.94 -16.98
N PRO A 254 -28.64 22.94 -17.83
CA PRO A 254 -29.33 21.74 -17.38
C PRO A 254 -28.57 20.96 -16.32
N GLU A 255 -27.24 20.80 -16.46
CA GLU A 255 -26.42 20.11 -15.48
C GLU A 255 -26.27 20.90 -14.18
N ALA A 256 -26.20 22.24 -14.25
CA ALA A 256 -26.22 23.11 -13.09
C ALA A 256 -27.52 22.96 -12.27
N GLN A 257 -28.67 22.99 -12.96
CA GLN A 257 -29.99 22.80 -12.34
C GLN A 257 -30.11 21.42 -11.68
N ASN A 258 -29.57 20.38 -12.34
CA ASN A 258 -29.60 19.02 -11.83
C ASN A 258 -28.69 18.83 -10.60
N ALA A 259 -27.49 19.41 -10.60
CA ALA A 259 -26.59 19.37 -9.44
C ALA A 259 -27.21 20.04 -8.21
N ALA A 260 -27.79 21.22 -8.39
CA ALA A 260 -28.50 21.92 -7.32
C ALA A 260 -29.78 21.17 -6.86
N ALA A 261 -30.47 20.48 -7.75
CA ALA A 261 -31.66 19.70 -7.40
C ALA A 261 -31.27 18.47 -6.53
N ILE A 262 -30.22 17.75 -6.89
CA ILE A 262 -29.69 16.63 -6.09
C ILE A 262 -29.24 17.14 -4.71
N LEU A 263 -28.55 18.28 -4.66
CA LEU A 263 -28.12 18.91 -3.39
C LEU A 263 -29.33 19.25 -2.52
N GLY A 264 -30.34 19.93 -3.07
CA GLY A 264 -31.53 20.34 -2.33
C GLY A 264 -32.42 19.18 -1.90
N HIS A 265 -32.48 18.11 -2.69
CA HIS A 265 -33.23 16.92 -2.33
C HIS A 265 -32.62 16.16 -1.15
N ASN A 266 -31.29 16.02 -1.14
CA ASN A 266 -30.60 15.21 -0.14
C ASN A 266 -30.12 16.01 1.08
N TYR A 267 -29.86 17.32 0.91
CA TYR A 267 -29.31 18.21 1.94
C TYR A 267 -30.07 19.55 1.96
N PRO A 268 -31.38 19.56 2.25
CA PRO A 268 -32.21 20.77 2.12
C PRO A 268 -31.81 21.90 3.08
N ASP A 269 -31.21 21.57 4.23
CA ASP A 269 -30.76 22.53 5.23
C ASP A 269 -29.35 23.05 5.03
N SER A 270 -28.62 22.51 4.03
CA SER A 270 -27.25 22.86 3.73
C SER A 270 -27.09 24.32 3.34
N SER A 271 -26.03 24.98 3.84
CA SER A 271 -25.64 26.31 3.38
C SER A 271 -25.25 26.30 1.90
N TRP A 272 -24.60 25.23 1.44
CA TRP A 272 -24.23 25.04 0.05
C TRP A 272 -25.45 24.98 -0.88
N TYR A 273 -26.56 24.39 -0.43
CA TYR A 273 -27.79 24.43 -1.20
C TYR A 273 -28.36 25.84 -1.35
N LYS A 274 -28.28 26.65 -0.28
CA LYS A 274 -28.74 28.04 -0.33
C LYS A 274 -27.93 28.86 -1.34
N ASP A 275 -26.62 28.64 -1.41
CA ASP A 275 -25.73 29.29 -2.34
C ASP A 275 -25.99 28.84 -3.79
N ALA A 276 -26.11 27.55 -4.04
CA ALA A 276 -26.46 26.99 -5.34
C ALA A 276 -27.84 27.53 -5.85
N TYR A 277 -28.83 27.56 -4.95
CA TYR A 277 -30.15 28.07 -5.27
C TYR A 277 -30.12 29.59 -5.63
N ALA A 278 -29.41 30.39 -4.83
CA ALA A 278 -29.24 31.81 -5.08
C ALA A 278 -28.54 32.08 -6.43
N LEU A 279 -27.51 31.28 -6.75
CA LEU A 279 -26.79 31.36 -8.03
C LEU A 279 -27.74 31.07 -9.22
N LEU A 280 -28.51 30.00 -9.17
CA LEU A 280 -29.48 29.67 -10.23
C LEU A 280 -30.54 30.75 -10.36
N LYS A 281 -31.07 31.26 -9.24
CA LYS A 281 -32.12 32.25 -9.21
C LYS A 281 -31.67 33.59 -9.82
N SER A 282 -30.39 33.96 -9.66
CA SER A 282 -29.83 35.19 -10.27
C SER A 282 -29.88 35.17 -11.81
N ASP A 283 -29.93 33.97 -12.40
CA ASP A 283 -30.03 33.75 -13.85
C ASP A 283 -31.46 33.34 -14.32
N GLY A 284 -32.45 33.46 -13.42
CA GLY A 284 -33.86 33.16 -13.68
C GLY A 284 -34.14 31.64 -13.76
N LEU A 285 -33.26 30.83 -13.19
CA LEU A 285 -33.37 29.36 -13.18
C LEU A 285 -33.81 28.86 -11.80
N GLU A 286 -34.26 27.63 -11.77
CA GLU A 286 -34.58 26.89 -10.55
C GLU A 286 -33.96 25.48 -10.61
N PRO A 287 -33.66 24.84 -9.43
CA PRO A 287 -33.25 23.46 -9.38
C PRO A 287 -34.25 22.56 -10.08
N ARG A 288 -33.76 21.68 -10.97
CA ARG A 288 -34.61 20.75 -11.70
C ARG A 288 -33.85 19.45 -11.96
N GLU A 289 -34.42 18.34 -11.49
CA GLU A 289 -33.84 17.02 -11.72
C GLU A 289 -33.92 16.62 -13.20
N ASP A 290 -32.84 16.04 -13.71
CA ASP A 290 -32.75 15.42 -15.02
C ASP A 290 -32.30 13.96 -14.85
N SER A 291 -33.23 13.02 -14.97
CA SER A 291 -32.96 11.58 -14.86
C SER A 291 -32.04 11.06 -15.97
N GLY A 292 -31.90 11.78 -17.08
CA GLY A 292 -31.00 11.46 -18.19
C GLY A 292 -29.55 11.88 -17.95
N SER A 293 -29.33 12.81 -17.02
CA SER A 293 -28.01 13.32 -16.68
C SER A 293 -27.10 12.21 -16.12
N TRP A 294 -25.80 12.35 -16.41
CA TRP A 294 -24.78 11.48 -15.85
C TRP A 294 -24.78 11.52 -14.31
N LEU A 295 -25.01 12.70 -13.74
CA LEU A 295 -24.98 12.93 -12.30
C LEU A 295 -26.13 12.18 -11.61
N SER A 296 -27.36 12.26 -12.13
CA SER A 296 -28.49 11.52 -11.58
C SER A 296 -28.30 10.01 -11.68
N LYS A 297 -27.68 9.53 -12.76
CA LYS A 297 -27.36 8.10 -12.92
C LYS A 297 -26.32 7.63 -11.92
N SER A 298 -25.21 8.38 -11.75
CA SER A 298 -24.17 8.08 -10.75
C SER A 298 -24.74 8.11 -9.34
N TRP A 299 -25.55 9.13 -9.02
CA TRP A 299 -26.15 9.28 -7.70
C TRP A 299 -27.03 8.09 -7.33
N LYS A 300 -27.94 7.69 -8.22
CA LYS A 300 -28.85 6.55 -8.00
C LYS A 300 -28.09 5.23 -7.86
N ASN A 301 -27.08 5.00 -8.67
CA ASN A 301 -26.28 3.76 -8.60
C ASN A 301 -25.58 3.60 -7.26
N THR A 302 -25.04 4.68 -6.71
CA THR A 302 -24.31 4.62 -5.44
C THR A 302 -25.26 4.48 -4.25
N VAL A 303 -26.40 5.20 -4.26
CA VAL A 303 -27.44 5.04 -3.23
C VAL A 303 -27.97 3.61 -3.22
N ALA A 304 -28.21 2.99 -4.37
CA ALA A 304 -28.63 1.59 -4.46
C ALA A 304 -27.62 0.62 -3.84
N VAL A 305 -26.33 0.85 -4.03
CA VAL A 305 -25.25 0.04 -3.43
C VAL A 305 -25.20 0.24 -1.91
N LEU A 306 -25.34 1.48 -1.42
CA LEU A 306 -25.31 1.78 0.02
C LEU A 306 -26.54 1.25 0.77
N THR A 307 -27.69 1.17 0.13
CA THR A 307 -28.96 0.70 0.72
C THR A 307 -29.21 -0.81 0.51
N GLY A 308 -28.32 -1.50 -0.19
CA GLY A 308 -28.47 -2.94 -0.45
C GLY A 308 -29.58 -3.30 -1.44
N HIS A 309 -30.15 -2.33 -2.13
CA HIS A 309 -31.17 -2.54 -3.18
C HIS A 309 -30.51 -2.60 -4.55
N THR A 310 -29.78 -3.69 -4.83
CA THR A 310 -29.44 -4.06 -6.20
C THR A 310 -30.62 -4.87 -6.74
N GLY A 311 -31.42 -4.22 -7.59
CA GLY A 311 -32.52 -4.87 -8.31
C GLY A 311 -32.01 -5.87 -9.37
#